data_29223880fa37fc86bb6e02d6bc65bca9
#
_entry.id   29223880fa37fc86bb6e02d6bc65bca9
#
_cell.length_a   1.000
_cell.length_b   1.000
_cell.length_c   1.000
_cell.angle_alpha   90.00
_cell.angle_beta   90.00
_cell.angle_gamma   90.00
#
_symmetry.space_group_name_H-M   'P 1'
#
loop_
_entity.id
_entity.type
_entity.pdbx_description
1 polymer ?
#
loop_
_entity_poly.entity_id
_entity_poly.type
_entity_poly.pdbx_seq_one_letter_code
_entity_poly.pdbx_strand_id
1 'polypeptide(L)'
;GNTIITKSKNIVNKGTIFGNDISLKASQDIVHSGIIEGENKILLDAGRNIVMKDTIQHGKNQDILDTTAGIAVKGKEGVLLMQAGQDITMTGATLAALGENGSMILSAGHNLTMDTDALEAKKDMTEDSDNYIRTYRKTETANNLTARKDISLISGNDLKARNTTVAS
;
A
#
# COMPACT_ATOMS: atom_id res chain seq x y z
N GLY A 1 -7.60 -17.46 -18.89
CA GLY A 1 -7.21 -16.51 -17.85
C GLY A 1 -7.89 -16.76 -16.52
N ASN A 2 -7.24 -16.37 -15.45
CA ASN A 2 -7.79 -16.53 -14.10
C ASN A 2 -8.53 -15.27 -13.67
N THR A 3 -9.82 -15.42 -13.38
CA THR A 3 -10.63 -14.35 -12.79
C THR A 3 -10.88 -14.65 -11.33
N ILE A 4 -10.54 -13.71 -10.45
CA ILE A 4 -10.73 -13.83 -9.01
C ILE A 4 -11.76 -12.79 -8.59
N ILE A 5 -12.88 -13.26 -8.02
CA ILE A 5 -13.95 -12.39 -7.53
C ILE A 5 -14.24 -12.77 -6.08
N THR A 6 -14.11 -11.81 -5.19
CA THR A 6 -14.41 -11.98 -3.77
C THR A 6 -15.41 -10.91 -3.34
N LYS A 7 -16.47 -11.34 -2.67
CA LYS A 7 -17.48 -10.46 -2.06
C LYS A 7 -17.66 -10.84 -0.61
N SER A 8 -17.51 -9.89 0.29
CA SER A 8 -17.58 -10.14 1.73
C SER A 8 -17.97 -8.87 2.48
N LYS A 9 -18.25 -9.00 3.77
CA LYS A 9 -18.40 -7.83 4.64
C LYS A 9 -17.09 -7.10 4.81
N ASN A 10 -16.04 -7.85 5.14
CA ASN A 10 -14.67 -7.36 5.26
C ASN A 10 -13.72 -8.28 4.51
N ILE A 11 -12.68 -7.73 3.92
CA ILE A 11 -11.62 -8.48 3.26
C ILE A 11 -10.30 -8.11 3.93
N VAL A 12 -9.56 -9.13 4.36
CA VAL A 12 -8.21 -8.97 4.91
C VAL A 12 -7.27 -9.85 4.09
N ASN A 13 -6.32 -9.25 3.42
CA ASN A 13 -5.29 -9.98 2.68
C ASN A 13 -3.90 -9.70 3.24
N LYS A 14 -3.28 -10.74 3.76
CA LYS A 14 -1.89 -10.73 4.23
C LYS A 14 -0.96 -11.58 3.35
N GLY A 15 -1.54 -12.28 2.40
CA GLY A 15 -0.83 -13.16 1.49
C GLY A 15 -0.70 -12.57 0.09
N THR A 16 -0.61 -13.46 -0.89
CA THR A 16 -0.45 -13.10 -2.30
C THR A 16 -1.65 -13.55 -3.12
N ILE A 17 -2.18 -12.64 -3.94
CA ILE A 17 -3.27 -12.92 -4.88
C ILE A 17 -2.75 -12.68 -6.30
N PHE A 18 -2.86 -13.69 -7.15
CA PHE A 18 -2.52 -13.60 -8.57
C PHE A 18 -3.73 -13.91 -9.44
N GLY A 19 -3.90 -13.17 -10.53
CA GLY A 19 -4.96 -13.44 -11.51
C GLY A 19 -4.86 -12.50 -12.69
N ASN A 20 -5.69 -12.73 -13.71
CA ASN A 20 -5.77 -11.83 -14.84
C ASN A 20 -6.69 -10.65 -14.52
N ASP A 21 -7.87 -10.96 -14.01
CA ASP A 21 -8.85 -9.99 -13.53
C ASP A 21 -9.17 -10.27 -12.08
N ILE A 22 -8.95 -9.29 -11.23
CA ILE A 22 -9.14 -9.42 -9.78
C ILE A 22 -10.14 -8.38 -9.31
N SER A 23 -11.17 -8.83 -8.61
CA SER A 23 -12.20 -7.97 -8.04
C SER A 23 -12.45 -8.33 -6.59
N LEU A 24 -12.09 -7.43 -5.69
CA LEU A 24 -12.31 -7.56 -4.25
C LEU A 24 -13.34 -6.51 -3.82
N LYS A 25 -14.51 -6.98 -3.40
CA LYS A 25 -15.60 -6.11 -2.96
C LYS A 25 -15.97 -6.40 -1.52
N ALA A 26 -15.88 -5.39 -0.68
CA ALA A 26 -16.30 -5.45 0.71
C ALA A 26 -17.41 -4.43 0.97
N SER A 27 -18.45 -4.83 1.70
CA SER A 27 -19.48 -3.88 2.10
C SER A 27 -19.01 -2.91 3.18
N GLN A 28 -17.94 -3.26 3.89
CA GLN A 28 -17.30 -2.41 4.89
C GLN A 28 -15.84 -2.12 4.50
N ASP A 29 -14.88 -2.91 4.96
CA ASP A 29 -13.48 -2.55 4.86
C ASP A 29 -12.66 -3.58 4.08
N ILE A 30 -11.65 -3.09 3.36
CA ILE A 30 -10.57 -3.90 2.79
C ILE A 30 -9.28 -3.49 3.49
N VAL A 31 -8.60 -4.48 4.08
CA VAL A 31 -7.28 -4.30 4.70
C VAL A 31 -6.29 -5.16 3.94
N HIS A 32 -5.29 -4.53 3.36
CA HIS A 32 -4.31 -5.20 2.52
C HIS A 32 -2.90 -4.90 3.01
N SER A 33 -2.17 -5.94 3.37
CA SER A 33 -0.75 -5.87 3.75
C SER A 33 0.11 -6.90 3.02
N GLY A 34 -0.41 -7.57 2.01
CA GLY A 34 0.28 -8.53 1.17
C GLY A 34 0.57 -8.01 -0.23
N ILE A 35 0.45 -8.90 -1.22
CA ILE A 35 0.71 -8.60 -2.63
C ILE A 35 -0.49 -9.02 -3.48
N ILE A 36 -0.91 -8.14 -4.39
CA ILE A 36 -1.90 -8.45 -5.43
C ILE A 36 -1.26 -8.15 -6.78
N GLU A 37 -1.25 -9.14 -7.67
CA GLU A 37 -0.77 -8.97 -9.03
C GLU A 37 -1.84 -9.41 -10.03
N GLY A 38 -2.17 -8.53 -10.96
CA GLY A 38 -3.13 -8.78 -12.02
C GLY A 38 -2.57 -8.46 -13.39
N GLU A 39 -3.17 -9.04 -14.41
CA GLU A 39 -2.78 -8.76 -15.80
C GLU A 39 -3.62 -7.60 -16.37
N ASN A 40 -4.92 -7.72 -16.35
CA ASN A 40 -5.80 -6.78 -17.05
C ASN A 40 -6.42 -5.74 -16.12
N LYS A 41 -6.97 -6.18 -14.99
CA LYS A 41 -7.71 -5.31 -14.10
C LYS A 41 -7.60 -5.76 -12.65
N ILE A 42 -7.40 -4.80 -11.76
CA ILE A 42 -7.51 -5.00 -10.33
C ILE A 42 -8.50 -3.96 -9.79
N LEU A 43 -9.57 -4.44 -9.15
CA LEU A 43 -10.57 -3.60 -8.50
C LEU A 43 -10.62 -3.92 -7.01
N LEU A 44 -10.43 -2.89 -6.19
CA LEU A 44 -10.72 -2.91 -4.77
C LEU A 44 -11.85 -1.93 -4.50
N ASP A 45 -12.98 -2.44 -4.03
CA ASP A 45 -14.18 -1.64 -3.76
C ASP A 45 -14.66 -1.91 -2.33
N ALA A 46 -14.57 -0.90 -1.48
CA ALA A 46 -15.02 -0.96 -0.10
C ALA A 46 -16.14 0.05 0.15
N GLY A 47 -17.18 -0.38 0.86
CA GLY A 47 -18.27 0.50 1.25
C GLY A 47 -17.84 1.55 2.27
N ARG A 48 -16.81 1.29 3.07
CA ARG A 48 -16.23 2.24 4.03
C ARG A 48 -14.78 2.54 3.69
N ASN A 49 -13.85 1.71 4.12
CA ASN A 49 -12.42 2.06 4.10
C ASN A 49 -11.59 1.03 3.34
N ILE A 50 -10.56 1.52 2.66
CA ILE A 50 -9.46 0.71 2.18
C ILE A 50 -8.21 1.13 2.95
N VAL A 51 -7.57 0.16 3.60
CA VAL A 51 -6.34 0.38 4.35
C VAL A 51 -5.25 -0.50 3.75
N MET A 52 -4.20 0.13 3.27
CA MET A 52 -2.98 -0.55 2.82
C MET A 52 -1.85 -0.21 3.78
N LYS A 53 -1.25 -1.22 4.35
CA LYS A 53 -0.23 -1.04 5.37
C LYS A 53 0.90 -2.03 5.20
N ASP A 54 2.13 -1.53 5.33
CA ASP A 54 3.32 -2.37 5.47
C ASP A 54 3.26 -3.17 6.78
N THR A 55 4.04 -4.24 6.83
CA THR A 55 4.21 -5.03 8.06
C THR A 55 5.61 -4.79 8.61
N ILE A 56 5.69 -4.33 9.85
CA ILE A 56 6.94 -4.07 10.54
C ILE A 56 7.09 -5.06 11.70
N GLN A 57 8.23 -5.75 11.74
CA GLN A 57 8.61 -6.56 12.88
C GLN A 57 9.41 -5.73 13.86
N HIS A 58 8.94 -5.64 15.09
CA HIS A 58 9.61 -4.92 16.17
C HIS A 58 10.59 -5.85 16.89
N GLY A 59 11.88 -5.61 16.65
CA GLY A 59 12.96 -6.31 17.35
C GLY A 59 13.40 -5.56 18.59
N LYS A 60 14.27 -6.21 19.39
CA LYS A 60 14.79 -5.61 20.63
C LYS A 60 15.57 -4.31 20.40
N ASN A 61 16.37 -4.27 19.33
CA ASN A 61 17.24 -3.14 19.00
C ASN A 61 16.94 -2.54 17.64
N GLN A 62 16.06 -3.15 16.85
CA GLN A 62 15.80 -2.77 15.47
C GLN A 62 14.40 -3.19 15.02
N ASP A 63 13.70 -2.27 14.34
CA ASP A 63 12.52 -2.58 13.60
C ASP A 63 12.90 -3.02 12.18
N ILE A 64 12.30 -4.09 11.70
CA ILE A 64 12.55 -4.63 10.38
C ILE A 64 11.26 -4.55 9.56
N LEU A 65 11.34 -3.98 8.36
CA LEU A 65 10.26 -4.03 7.40
C LEU A 65 10.10 -5.47 6.90
N ASP A 66 9.01 -6.12 7.28
CA ASP A 66 8.73 -7.50 6.89
C ASP A 66 8.13 -7.56 5.50
N THR A 67 7.03 -6.85 5.28
CA THR A 67 6.36 -6.77 3.98
C THR A 67 5.90 -5.37 3.68
N THR A 68 6.03 -4.97 2.42
CA THR A 68 5.42 -3.76 1.88
C THR A 68 4.12 -4.16 1.18
N ALA A 69 3.00 -3.52 1.50
CA ALA A 69 1.76 -3.73 0.78
C ALA A 69 1.94 -3.32 -0.67
N GLY A 70 1.67 -4.23 -1.59
CA GLY A 70 1.89 -4.00 -3.01
C GLY A 70 0.72 -4.44 -3.88
N ILE A 71 0.45 -3.64 -4.92
CA ILE A 71 -0.50 -3.99 -5.97
C ILE A 71 0.13 -3.62 -7.30
N ALA A 72 0.17 -4.58 -8.24
CA ALA A 72 0.68 -4.35 -9.58
C ALA A 72 -0.25 -4.93 -10.64
N VAL A 73 -0.63 -4.12 -11.62
CA VAL A 73 -1.28 -4.56 -12.85
C VAL A 73 -0.26 -4.47 -13.99
N LYS A 74 -0.09 -5.56 -14.74
CA LYS A 74 1.04 -5.73 -15.66
C LYS A 74 0.67 -5.66 -17.14
N GLY A 75 -0.57 -5.90 -17.49
CA GLY A 75 -1.03 -5.94 -18.89
C GLY A 75 -0.90 -4.60 -19.59
N LYS A 76 -0.81 -4.66 -20.92
CA LYS A 76 -0.61 -3.47 -21.78
C LYS A 76 -1.62 -2.36 -21.49
N GLU A 77 -2.89 -2.73 -21.35
CA GLU A 77 -4.01 -1.83 -21.05
C GLU A 77 -4.49 -1.98 -19.61
N GLY A 78 -3.61 -2.36 -18.69
CA GLY A 78 -3.95 -2.69 -17.33
C GLY A 78 -4.52 -1.50 -16.54
N VAL A 79 -5.54 -1.76 -15.73
CA VAL A 79 -6.19 -0.75 -14.90
C VAL A 79 -6.22 -1.19 -13.45
N LEU A 80 -5.73 -0.33 -12.56
CA LEU A 80 -5.91 -0.45 -11.13
C LEU A 80 -6.95 0.56 -10.67
N LEU A 81 -8.05 0.06 -10.08
CA LEU A 81 -9.09 0.91 -9.52
C LEU A 81 -9.28 0.59 -8.03
N MET A 82 -9.10 1.59 -7.19
CA MET A 82 -9.40 1.52 -5.76
C MET A 82 -10.49 2.53 -5.43
N GLN A 83 -11.56 2.05 -4.81
CA GLN A 83 -12.72 2.87 -4.51
C GLN A 83 -13.21 2.61 -3.09
N ALA A 84 -13.29 3.63 -2.28
CA ALA A 84 -13.80 3.57 -0.91
C ALA A 84 -14.92 4.57 -0.71
N GLY A 85 -15.98 4.17 -0.01
CA GLY A 85 -17.07 5.06 0.33
C GLY A 85 -16.68 6.15 1.33
N GLN A 86 -15.67 5.90 2.15
CA GLN A 86 -15.13 6.85 3.13
C GLN A 86 -13.66 7.13 2.85
N ASP A 87 -12.76 6.37 3.43
CA ASP A 87 -11.34 6.70 3.41
C ASP A 87 -10.50 5.65 2.70
N ILE A 88 -9.46 6.11 2.00
CA ILE A 88 -8.33 5.28 1.57
C ILE A 88 -7.12 5.75 2.36
N THR A 89 -6.51 4.84 3.11
CA THR A 89 -5.29 5.11 3.89
C THR A 89 -4.19 4.16 3.43
N MET A 90 -3.05 4.71 3.07
CA MET A 90 -1.89 3.96 2.64
C MET A 90 -0.69 4.34 3.51
N THR A 91 0.00 3.32 4.03
CA THR A 91 1.19 3.50 4.85
C THR A 91 2.29 2.57 4.32
N GLY A 92 3.29 3.14 3.66
CA GLY A 92 4.37 2.36 3.08
C GLY A 92 3.92 1.40 1.97
N ALA A 93 3.00 1.83 1.08
CA ALA A 93 2.44 0.99 0.04
C ALA A 93 3.00 1.31 -1.34
N THR A 94 3.08 0.29 -2.20
CA THR A 94 3.49 0.42 -3.60
C THR A 94 2.36 0.02 -4.52
N LEU A 95 1.96 0.93 -5.41
CA LEU A 95 0.97 0.69 -6.45
C LEU A 95 1.61 0.90 -7.81
N ALA A 96 1.41 -0.04 -8.74
CA ALA A 96 2.01 0.05 -10.06
C ALA A 96 1.06 -0.41 -11.16
N ALA A 97 0.98 0.38 -12.23
CA ALA A 97 0.35 -0.01 -13.50
C ALA A 97 1.45 0.00 -14.56
N LEU A 98 2.03 -1.18 -14.82
CA LEU A 98 3.30 -1.33 -15.52
C LEU A 98 3.19 -1.42 -17.04
N GLY A 99 2.00 -1.71 -17.56
CA GLY A 99 1.78 -1.83 -19.01
C GLY A 99 1.90 -0.50 -19.74
N GLU A 100 2.10 -0.56 -21.03
CA GLU A 100 2.32 0.61 -21.91
C GLU A 100 1.24 1.69 -21.75
N ASN A 101 -0.02 1.28 -21.63
CA ASN A 101 -1.16 2.18 -21.38
C ASN A 101 -1.76 1.96 -19.99
N GLY A 102 -0.95 1.51 -19.05
CA GLY A 102 -1.40 1.23 -17.69
C GLY A 102 -1.84 2.49 -16.95
N SER A 103 -2.99 2.43 -16.33
CA SER A 103 -3.56 3.56 -15.57
C SER A 103 -4.06 3.14 -14.20
N MET A 104 -4.22 4.14 -13.33
CA MET A 104 -4.55 3.96 -11.93
C MET A 104 -5.55 5.03 -11.50
N ILE A 105 -6.57 4.60 -10.75
CA ILE A 105 -7.56 5.51 -10.18
C ILE A 105 -7.77 5.15 -8.72
N LEU A 106 -7.56 6.11 -7.82
CA LEU A 106 -7.86 6.00 -6.41
C LEU A 106 -8.94 7.02 -6.07
N SER A 107 -10.08 6.54 -5.58
CA SER A 107 -11.22 7.41 -5.25
C SER A 107 -11.72 7.13 -3.84
N ALA A 108 -11.63 8.12 -2.97
CA ALA A 108 -12.16 8.09 -1.61
C ALA A 108 -13.32 9.07 -1.48
N GLY A 109 -14.41 8.62 -0.87
CA GLY A 109 -15.58 9.49 -0.64
C GLY A 109 -15.30 10.62 0.35
N HIS A 110 -14.38 10.43 1.30
CA HIS A 110 -13.94 11.45 2.25
C HIS A 110 -12.45 11.75 2.07
N ASN A 111 -11.56 10.96 2.68
CA ASN A 111 -10.15 11.30 2.73
C ASN A 111 -9.30 10.26 1.98
N LEU A 112 -8.32 10.75 1.24
CA LEU A 112 -7.25 9.95 0.68
C LEU A 112 -5.95 10.35 1.37
N THR A 113 -5.40 9.44 2.19
CA THR A 113 -4.21 9.71 3.00
C THR A 113 -3.11 8.72 2.65
N MET A 114 -1.97 9.25 2.27
CA MET A 114 -0.73 8.51 2.06
C MET A 114 0.25 8.95 3.12
N ASP A 115 0.52 8.08 4.08
CA ASP A 115 1.32 8.39 5.25
C ASP A 115 2.53 7.48 5.36
N THR A 116 3.37 7.73 6.35
CA THR A 116 4.59 6.98 6.59
C THR A 116 4.48 6.17 7.86
N ASP A 117 5.21 5.06 7.90
CA ASP A 117 5.51 4.36 9.13
C ASP A 117 7.00 4.54 9.45
N ALA A 118 7.37 4.38 10.71
CA ALA A 118 8.73 4.62 11.14
C ALA A 118 9.43 3.31 11.50
N LEU A 119 10.62 3.12 10.93
CA LEU A 119 11.53 2.04 11.30
C LEU A 119 12.57 2.61 12.24
N GLU A 120 12.70 2.02 13.42
CA GLU A 120 13.65 2.47 14.43
C GLU A 120 14.75 1.42 14.64
N ALA A 121 15.99 1.89 14.68
CA ALA A 121 17.14 1.07 15.02
C ALA A 121 17.91 1.76 16.16
N LYS A 122 18.17 1.00 17.22
CA LYS A 122 18.96 1.45 18.38
C LYS A 122 20.10 0.49 18.58
N LYS A 123 21.30 1.04 18.70
CA LYS A 123 22.49 0.27 19.01
C LYS A 123 23.22 0.87 20.19
N ASP A 124 23.32 0.08 21.26
CA ASP A 124 24.07 0.42 22.45
C ASP A 124 25.32 -0.48 22.50
N MET A 125 26.50 0.15 22.51
CA MET A 125 27.77 -0.57 22.67
C MET A 125 28.50 0.01 23.89
N THR A 126 28.83 -0.86 24.84
CA THR A 126 29.64 -0.52 26.02
C THR A 126 30.87 -1.43 26.02
N GLU A 127 32.06 -0.86 25.78
CA GLU A 127 33.32 -1.60 25.88
C GLU A 127 33.82 -1.67 27.32
N ASP A 128 33.70 -0.58 28.04
CA ASP A 128 33.95 -0.47 29.48
C ASP A 128 33.12 0.65 30.09
N SER A 129 33.26 0.93 31.34
CA SER A 129 32.47 1.96 32.05
C SER A 129 32.68 3.39 31.55
N ASP A 130 33.76 3.63 30.81
CA ASP A 130 34.11 4.94 30.30
C ASP A 130 33.87 5.11 28.79
N ASN A 131 33.64 4.01 28.08
CA ASN A 131 33.42 4.00 26.66
C ASN A 131 32.01 3.48 26.34
N TYR A 132 31.11 4.43 26.05
CA TYR A 132 29.71 4.16 25.75
C TYR A 132 29.34 4.79 24.43
N ILE A 133 28.86 3.97 23.48
CA ILE A 133 28.35 4.43 22.17
C ILE A 133 26.88 4.07 22.06
N ARG A 134 26.04 5.08 21.86
CA ARG A 134 24.62 4.90 21.58
C ARG A 134 24.29 5.44 20.21
N THR A 135 23.77 4.59 19.36
CA THR A 135 23.33 4.96 18.02
C THR A 135 21.82 4.80 17.92
N TYR A 136 21.15 5.85 17.47
CA TYR A 136 19.71 5.84 17.17
C TYR A 136 19.50 6.20 15.72
N ARG A 137 18.74 5.37 14.99
CA ARG A 137 18.39 5.63 13.61
C ARG A 137 16.89 5.47 13.42
N LYS A 138 16.26 6.45 12.80
CA LYS A 138 14.87 6.44 12.41
C LYS A 138 14.76 6.58 10.90
N THR A 139 14.06 5.64 10.24
CA THR A 139 13.79 5.67 8.82
C THR A 139 12.28 5.59 8.60
N GLU A 140 11.74 6.43 7.72
CA GLU A 140 10.32 6.40 7.38
C GLU A 140 10.11 5.58 6.11
N THR A 141 9.03 4.79 6.09
CA THR A 141 8.59 4.06 4.89
C THR A 141 7.99 5.02 3.88
N ALA A 142 8.08 4.69 2.60
CA ALA A 142 7.59 5.53 1.51
C ALA A 142 6.41 4.88 0.79
N ASN A 143 5.52 5.71 0.26
CA ASN A 143 4.50 5.29 -0.69
C ASN A 143 4.97 5.58 -2.12
N ASN A 144 4.76 4.64 -3.04
CA ASN A 144 5.11 4.79 -4.44
C ASN A 144 3.93 4.44 -5.32
N LEU A 145 3.51 5.38 -6.16
CA LEU A 145 2.46 5.20 -7.14
C LEU A 145 3.04 5.45 -8.52
N THR A 146 3.04 4.43 -9.37
CA THR A 146 3.61 4.51 -10.72
C THR A 146 2.62 3.97 -11.76
N ALA A 147 2.35 4.74 -12.80
CA ALA A 147 1.61 4.29 -13.96
C ALA A 147 2.29 4.80 -15.23
N ARG A 148 2.09 4.10 -16.33
CA ARG A 148 2.69 4.50 -17.60
C ARG A 148 1.87 5.54 -18.35
N LYS A 149 0.59 5.64 -18.04
CA LYS A 149 -0.32 6.57 -18.70
C LYS A 149 -0.89 7.60 -17.72
N ASP A 150 -1.87 7.21 -16.93
CA ASP A 150 -2.60 8.15 -16.08
C ASP A 150 -2.67 7.67 -14.63
N ILE A 151 -2.54 8.62 -13.71
CA ILE A 151 -2.84 8.44 -12.29
C ILE A 151 -3.86 9.48 -11.87
N SER A 152 -5.02 9.03 -11.37
CA SER A 152 -6.05 9.90 -10.84
C SER A 152 -6.22 9.64 -9.36
N LEU A 153 -6.10 10.70 -8.56
CA LEU A 153 -6.30 10.67 -7.11
C LEU A 153 -7.47 11.57 -6.77
N ILE A 154 -8.54 10.99 -6.25
CA ILE A 154 -9.80 11.69 -5.99
C ILE A 154 -10.16 11.54 -4.52
N SER A 155 -10.45 12.66 -3.85
CA SER A 155 -10.99 12.66 -2.50
C SER A 155 -12.17 13.62 -2.41
N GLY A 156 -13.18 13.23 -1.64
CA GLY A 156 -14.36 14.09 -1.42
C GLY A 156 -14.08 15.20 -0.42
N ASN A 157 -13.08 15.07 0.44
CA ASN A 157 -12.74 16.05 1.48
C ASN A 157 -11.25 16.40 1.42
N ASP A 158 -10.38 15.58 2.01
CA ASP A 158 -8.95 15.87 2.08
C ASP A 158 -8.11 14.85 1.31
N LEU A 159 -7.07 15.35 0.63
CA LEU A 159 -6.00 14.53 0.08
C LEU A 159 -4.71 14.93 0.77
N LYS A 160 -4.08 13.97 1.44
CA LYS A 160 -2.81 14.17 2.17
C LYS A 160 -1.78 13.16 1.67
N ALA A 161 -0.59 13.65 1.38
CA ALA A 161 0.53 12.80 0.94
C ALA A 161 1.78 13.18 1.71
N ARG A 162 2.42 12.19 2.32
CA ARG A 162 3.66 12.34 3.06
C ARG A 162 4.64 11.27 2.60
N ASN A 163 5.87 11.68 2.30
CA ASN A 163 6.91 10.80 1.76
C ASN A 163 6.36 9.89 0.64
N THR A 164 5.71 10.50 -0.33
CA THR A 164 4.99 9.82 -1.40
C THR A 164 5.51 10.27 -2.75
N THR A 165 5.81 9.29 -3.62
CA THR A 165 6.17 9.52 -5.01
C THR A 165 5.00 9.13 -5.90
N VAL A 166 4.59 10.02 -6.78
CA VAL A 166 3.57 9.77 -7.80
C VAL A 166 4.21 10.06 -9.15
N ALA A 167 4.30 9.05 -10.01
CA ALA A 167 4.96 9.17 -11.31
C ALA A 167 4.13 8.52 -12.42
N SER A 168 3.93 9.26 -13.50
CA SER A 168 3.25 8.76 -14.70
C SER A 168 4.04 9.08 -15.96
#